data_bf7a92bb8d8d1d28d3cef6103f981e31
#
_entry.id   bf7a92bb8d8d1d28d3cef6103f981e31
#
_cell.length_a   1.000
_cell.length_b   1.000
_cell.length_c   1.000
_cell.angle_alpha   90.00
_cell.angle_beta   90.00
_cell.angle_gamma   90.00
#
_symmetry.space_group_name_H-M   'P 1'
#
loop_
_entity.id
_entity.type
_entity.pdbx_description
1 polymer ?
#
loop_
_entity_poly.entity_id
_entity_poly.type
_entity_poly.pdbx_seq_one_letter_code
_entity_poly.pdbx_strand_id
1 'polypeptide(L)'
;MSAGLHAAPDTLRIQQLQRCGNVLSTERQQWCLRVTGLGEQAPTLKVGGVTVPAEALKRQGDTLTLTLEHPSGPSAPLWLEVNGQASNPVWLTRQRSHVVAAGPDEVAKNMDGLTTYLNLVSVLIEERYDGLQEARRIASKYGAQVVGAIAPLNVYQLRLPVNDLVQRDAMVLRMGTEVSVDAVIVEESAPERGEEGDGRGEPSITQADEWAANRFMDALYYFQRRIPASRIPVQPVRVGVIERGVAFDAPGFKRYRGACKHGQTCVYARDGGESASHGTHVAGIFAAQDEGFLAGLGKASPGFDVIVDRNSDAGITANIAASVNLVQDGVRVLNWSWGIHRVGARNIKGDEVDSLVRSGLAMSGYEELLEEFFLWLRAKHPDVIVVNSAGNGASWSGTDEYRLPSSFVTEQLLVVGGHQRSEHAVPVNDPRHVRKRHSSNIDSRVDVSAAACLRPADAAKPHCGTSYATPLVAATVAAMLAINPALTPAQVRMLLRRSALTLGDQQDFEAMDAEDLTAPILPSERGGRLDDPDLGRSARLDMQRALDLAVQSRDRVR
;
A
#
# COMPACT_ATOMS: atom_id res chain seq x y z
N MET A 1 -53.01 -9.52 7.53
CA MET A 1 -51.84 -10.41 7.29
C MET A 1 -50.66 -9.50 7.02
N SER A 2 -49.82 -9.26 8.02
CA SER A 2 -48.62 -8.43 7.91
C SER A 2 -47.51 -9.31 7.35
N ALA A 3 -47.13 -9.07 6.11
CA ALA A 3 -45.95 -9.70 5.51
C ALA A 3 -44.73 -9.10 6.19
N GLY A 4 -44.09 -9.87 7.06
CA GLY A 4 -42.80 -9.50 7.62
C GLY A 4 -41.80 -9.35 6.51
N LEU A 5 -41.25 -8.14 6.37
CA LEU A 5 -40.02 -7.90 5.59
C LEU A 5 -38.91 -8.76 6.23
N HIS A 6 -38.65 -9.92 5.64
CA HIS A 6 -37.40 -10.63 5.94
C HIS A 6 -36.29 -9.75 5.45
N ALA A 7 -35.51 -9.20 6.39
CA ALA A 7 -34.22 -8.60 6.05
C ALA A 7 -33.41 -9.64 5.24
N ALA A 8 -32.82 -9.22 4.13
CA ALA A 8 -31.94 -10.09 3.38
C ALA A 8 -30.85 -10.62 4.34
N PRO A 9 -30.52 -11.92 4.29
CA PRO A 9 -29.52 -12.47 5.17
C PRO A 9 -28.22 -11.69 4.99
N ASP A 10 -27.66 -11.24 6.11
CA ASP A 10 -26.39 -10.50 6.11
C ASP A 10 -25.33 -11.33 5.37
N THR A 11 -24.68 -10.70 4.41
CA THR A 11 -23.62 -11.36 3.62
C THR A 11 -22.49 -11.80 4.55
N LEU A 12 -22.02 -13.04 4.41
CA LEU A 12 -20.90 -13.57 5.18
C LEU A 12 -19.60 -12.81 4.84
N ARG A 13 -18.99 -12.16 5.84
CA ARG A 13 -17.80 -11.29 5.65
C ARG A 13 -16.78 -11.50 6.76
N ILE A 14 -15.50 -11.63 6.38
CA ILE A 14 -14.37 -11.48 7.28
C ILE A 14 -13.95 -10.02 7.25
N GLN A 15 -14.26 -9.30 8.32
CA GLN A 15 -13.96 -7.87 8.47
C GLN A 15 -12.56 -7.63 9.05
N GLN A 16 -12.04 -8.59 9.81
CA GLN A 16 -10.74 -8.49 10.44
C GLN A 16 -10.10 -9.87 10.58
N LEU A 17 -8.82 -9.94 10.33
CA LEU A 17 -7.95 -11.05 10.66
C LEU A 17 -6.71 -10.46 11.32
N GLN A 18 -6.46 -10.83 12.57
CA GLN A 18 -5.31 -10.33 13.32
C GLN A 18 -4.72 -11.41 14.23
N ARG A 19 -3.46 -11.29 14.53
CA ARG A 19 -2.87 -12.15 15.56
C ARG A 19 -3.41 -11.76 16.93
N CYS A 20 -3.64 -12.77 17.76
CA CYS A 20 -4.09 -12.60 19.13
C CYS A 20 -3.39 -13.60 20.06
N GLY A 21 -3.61 -13.45 21.37
CA GLY A 21 -2.90 -14.21 22.37
C GLY A 21 -1.43 -13.76 22.51
N ASN A 22 -0.54 -14.70 22.80
CA ASN A 22 0.88 -14.38 22.90
C ASN A 22 1.52 -14.30 21.50
N VAL A 23 1.59 -13.10 20.95
CA VAL A 23 2.11 -12.83 19.60
C VAL A 23 3.60 -13.15 19.43
N LEU A 24 4.35 -13.24 20.53
CA LEU A 24 5.78 -13.61 20.55
C LEU A 24 6.00 -15.12 20.64
N SER A 25 4.93 -15.92 20.80
CA SER A 25 5.05 -17.39 20.88
C SER A 25 5.50 -17.98 19.55
N THR A 26 6.46 -18.91 19.63
CA THR A 26 6.98 -19.66 18.48
C THR A 26 6.23 -20.98 18.27
N GLU A 27 5.63 -21.53 19.33
CA GLU A 27 5.02 -22.86 19.31
C GLU A 27 3.55 -22.85 18.90
N ARG A 28 2.83 -21.78 19.27
CA ARG A 28 1.41 -21.65 19.02
C ARG A 28 1.10 -20.31 18.40
N GLN A 29 0.34 -20.31 17.30
CA GLN A 29 -0.18 -19.10 16.70
C GLN A 29 -1.70 -19.06 16.86
N GLN A 30 -2.19 -17.92 17.36
CA GLN A 30 -3.61 -17.65 17.44
C GLN A 30 -3.99 -16.47 16.54
N TRP A 31 -5.09 -16.65 15.82
CA TRP A 31 -5.64 -15.66 14.91
C TRP A 31 -7.09 -15.39 15.28
N CYS A 32 -7.43 -14.15 15.48
CA CYS A 32 -8.76 -13.70 15.77
C CYS A 32 -9.39 -13.11 14.50
N LEU A 33 -10.51 -13.67 14.10
CA LEU A 33 -11.31 -13.21 12.97
C LEU A 33 -12.58 -12.55 13.51
N ARG A 34 -12.84 -11.32 13.10
CA ARG A 34 -14.16 -10.71 13.29
C ARG A 34 -14.98 -10.92 12.01
N VAL A 35 -16.14 -11.55 12.17
CA VAL A 35 -16.96 -12.02 11.05
C VAL A 35 -18.39 -11.52 11.23
N THR A 36 -19.03 -11.11 10.15
CA THR A 36 -20.47 -10.81 10.11
C THR A 36 -21.19 -11.79 9.20
N GLY A 37 -22.50 -11.96 9.39
CA GLY A 37 -23.32 -12.88 8.59
C GLY A 37 -23.16 -14.36 8.94
N LEU A 38 -22.60 -14.71 10.10
CA LEU A 38 -22.40 -16.12 10.53
C LEU A 38 -23.72 -16.88 10.80
N GLY A 39 -24.79 -16.20 11.24
CA GLY A 39 -26.01 -16.86 11.71
C GLY A 39 -25.74 -17.81 12.90
N GLU A 40 -26.63 -18.80 13.10
CA GLU A 40 -26.50 -19.79 14.18
C GLU A 40 -25.63 -21.00 13.80
N GLN A 41 -25.35 -21.19 12.54
CA GLN A 41 -24.64 -22.37 12.04
C GLN A 41 -23.14 -22.29 12.28
N ALA A 42 -22.52 -23.45 12.48
CA ALA A 42 -21.08 -23.56 12.58
C ALA A 42 -20.43 -23.33 11.21
N PRO A 43 -19.50 -22.36 11.08
CA PRO A 43 -18.80 -22.13 9.83
C PRO A 43 -17.75 -23.21 9.59
N THR A 44 -17.53 -23.54 8.31
CA THR A 44 -16.36 -24.31 7.87
C THR A 44 -15.26 -23.32 7.49
N LEU A 45 -14.11 -23.41 8.15
CA LEU A 45 -12.94 -22.62 7.83
C LEU A 45 -12.04 -23.39 6.87
N LYS A 46 -11.58 -22.72 5.82
CA LYS A 46 -10.62 -23.28 4.86
C LYS A 46 -9.35 -22.42 4.81
N VAL A 47 -8.20 -23.08 4.79
CA VAL A 47 -6.87 -22.46 4.63
C VAL A 47 -6.15 -23.17 3.49
N GLY A 48 -5.81 -22.42 2.44
CA GLY A 48 -5.20 -23.00 1.23
C GLY A 48 -6.05 -24.09 0.56
N GLY A 49 -7.36 -24.03 0.73
CA GLY A 49 -8.30 -25.05 0.22
C GLY A 49 -8.53 -26.25 1.16
N VAL A 50 -7.73 -26.39 2.21
CA VAL A 50 -7.88 -27.48 3.19
C VAL A 50 -8.82 -27.05 4.31
N THR A 51 -9.78 -27.92 4.67
CA THR A 51 -10.69 -27.68 5.79
C THR A 51 -9.93 -27.79 7.11
N VAL A 52 -10.04 -26.74 7.93
CA VAL A 52 -9.46 -26.71 9.27
C VAL A 52 -10.32 -27.56 10.21
N PRO A 53 -9.71 -28.42 11.07
CA PRO A 53 -10.45 -29.18 12.06
C PRO A 53 -11.28 -28.28 13.00
N ALA A 54 -12.49 -28.72 13.36
CA ALA A 54 -13.41 -27.92 14.18
C ALA A 54 -12.83 -27.57 15.56
N GLU A 55 -12.02 -28.45 16.13
CA GLU A 55 -11.35 -28.24 17.42
C GLU A 55 -10.32 -27.09 17.42
N ALA A 56 -9.77 -26.76 16.26
CA ALA A 56 -8.84 -25.63 16.09
C ALA A 56 -9.56 -24.28 15.99
N LEU A 57 -10.90 -24.27 15.88
CA LEU A 57 -11.71 -23.07 15.71
C LEU A 57 -12.67 -22.92 16.90
N LYS A 58 -12.55 -21.82 17.63
CA LYS A 58 -13.46 -21.47 18.72
C LYS A 58 -14.29 -20.26 18.32
N ARG A 59 -15.60 -20.32 18.55
CA ARG A 59 -16.52 -19.22 18.28
C ARG A 59 -16.94 -18.54 19.58
N GLN A 60 -16.92 -17.22 19.60
CA GLN A 60 -17.48 -16.39 20.66
C GLN A 60 -18.22 -15.20 20.02
N GLY A 61 -19.53 -15.32 19.87
CA GLY A 61 -20.33 -14.34 19.12
C GLY A 61 -19.89 -14.26 17.66
N ASP A 62 -19.52 -13.06 17.23
CA ASP A 62 -19.02 -12.76 15.88
C ASP A 62 -17.50 -12.91 15.75
N THR A 63 -16.83 -13.34 16.81
CA THR A 63 -15.40 -13.57 16.80
C THR A 63 -15.10 -15.07 16.71
N LEU A 64 -14.22 -15.43 15.79
CA LEU A 64 -13.66 -16.76 15.65
C LEU A 64 -12.19 -16.73 16.03
N THR A 65 -11.76 -17.63 16.88
CA THR A 65 -10.35 -17.82 17.23
C THR A 65 -9.83 -19.09 16.59
N LEU A 66 -8.91 -18.94 15.64
CA LEU A 66 -8.16 -20.03 15.03
C LEU A 66 -6.88 -20.26 15.81
N THR A 67 -6.66 -21.49 16.29
CA THR A 67 -5.42 -21.88 16.95
C THR A 67 -4.67 -22.87 16.07
N LEU A 68 -3.42 -22.54 15.75
CA LEU A 68 -2.52 -23.39 14.98
C LEU A 68 -1.36 -23.81 15.88
N GLU A 69 -1.33 -25.08 16.21
CA GLU A 69 -0.21 -25.70 16.94
C GLU A 69 0.92 -25.95 15.94
N HIS A 70 2.15 -25.64 16.32
CA HIS A 70 3.34 -25.83 15.49
C HIS A 70 3.13 -25.37 14.05
N PRO A 71 2.86 -24.06 13.83
CA PRO A 71 2.47 -23.57 12.51
C PRO A 71 3.57 -23.83 11.50
N SER A 72 3.43 -24.91 10.77
CA SER A 72 4.27 -25.29 9.64
C SER A 72 3.51 -25.11 8.34
N GLY A 73 4.21 -24.84 7.27
CA GLY A 73 3.63 -24.68 5.94
C GLY A 73 3.62 -23.24 5.44
N PRO A 74 3.28 -23.04 4.17
CA PRO A 74 3.28 -21.73 3.54
C PRO A 74 2.10 -20.87 4.01
N SER A 75 2.25 -19.57 3.90
CA SER A 75 1.13 -18.63 3.95
C SER A 75 0.13 -18.94 2.83
N ALA A 76 -1.15 -18.76 3.10
CA ALA A 76 -2.21 -19.23 2.20
C ALA A 76 -3.49 -18.40 2.35
N PRO A 77 -4.38 -18.39 1.33
CA PRO A 77 -5.71 -17.82 1.46
C PRO A 77 -6.54 -18.54 2.52
N LEU A 78 -7.33 -17.76 3.26
CA LEU A 78 -8.28 -18.23 4.27
C LEU A 78 -9.67 -17.69 3.92
N TRP A 79 -10.69 -18.53 3.98
CA TRP A 79 -12.10 -18.11 3.85
C TRP A 79 -13.03 -19.00 4.67
N LEU A 80 -14.24 -18.53 4.88
CA LEU A 80 -15.31 -19.23 5.58
C LEU A 80 -16.39 -19.69 4.59
N GLU A 81 -17.00 -20.80 4.87
CA GLU A 81 -18.18 -21.31 4.15
C GLU A 81 -19.31 -21.61 5.16
N VAL A 82 -20.49 -21.08 4.88
CA VAL A 82 -21.73 -21.32 5.63
C VAL A 82 -22.87 -21.53 4.63
N ASN A 83 -23.57 -22.65 4.67
CA ASN A 83 -24.70 -22.95 3.78
C ASN A 83 -24.40 -22.76 2.28
N GLY A 84 -23.21 -23.10 1.84
CA GLY A 84 -22.81 -22.92 0.45
C GLY A 84 -22.47 -21.47 0.05
N GLN A 85 -22.55 -20.53 0.99
CA GLN A 85 -22.04 -19.16 0.80
C GLN A 85 -20.61 -19.07 1.30
N ALA A 86 -19.75 -18.44 0.52
CA ALA A 86 -18.37 -18.19 0.88
C ALA A 86 -18.14 -16.72 1.25
N SER A 87 -17.29 -16.48 2.25
CA SER A 87 -16.83 -15.14 2.58
C SER A 87 -15.83 -14.61 1.55
N ASN A 88 -15.45 -13.34 1.70
CA ASN A 88 -14.22 -12.83 1.10
C ASN A 88 -13.02 -13.68 1.56
N PRO A 89 -12.04 -13.97 0.68
CA PRO A 89 -10.82 -14.61 1.09
C PRO A 89 -9.84 -13.57 1.65
N VAL A 90 -9.18 -13.89 2.75
CA VAL A 90 -8.10 -13.10 3.35
C VAL A 90 -6.80 -13.86 3.28
N TRP A 91 -5.67 -13.15 3.28
CA TRP A 91 -4.37 -13.80 3.30
C TRP A 91 -3.96 -14.13 4.72
N LEU A 92 -3.78 -15.40 5.03
CA LEU A 92 -3.23 -15.88 6.30
C LEU A 92 -1.71 -15.98 6.17
N THR A 93 -1.00 -14.95 6.61
CA THR A 93 0.47 -14.99 6.67
C THR A 93 0.94 -15.90 7.81
N ARG A 94 1.99 -16.68 7.56
CA ARG A 94 2.69 -17.45 8.60
C ARG A 94 3.84 -16.65 9.22
N GLN A 95 4.14 -15.49 8.67
CA GLN A 95 5.18 -14.60 9.16
C GLN A 95 4.80 -14.01 10.52
N ARG A 96 5.78 -13.45 11.22
CA ARG A 96 5.61 -13.12 12.64
C ARG A 96 5.63 -11.63 12.94
N SER A 97 5.89 -10.77 11.96
CA SER A 97 5.87 -9.34 12.19
C SER A 97 4.47 -8.89 12.58
N HIS A 98 4.36 -8.26 13.72
CA HIS A 98 3.08 -7.81 14.26
C HIS A 98 3.30 -6.67 15.24
N VAL A 99 2.46 -5.65 15.13
CA VAL A 99 2.34 -4.56 16.11
C VAL A 99 0.87 -4.39 16.48
N VAL A 100 0.63 -3.93 17.70
CA VAL A 100 -0.70 -3.75 18.26
C VAL A 100 -1.18 -2.32 17.98
N ALA A 101 -2.41 -2.14 17.58
CA ALA A 101 -3.05 -0.83 17.51
C ALA A 101 -3.40 -0.35 18.92
N ALA A 102 -3.30 0.96 19.14
CA ALA A 102 -3.78 1.58 20.37
C ALA A 102 -5.32 1.49 20.45
N GLY A 103 -5.81 1.17 21.64
CA GLY A 103 -7.23 1.28 21.94
C GLY A 103 -7.69 2.75 22.05
N PRO A 104 -9.01 3.00 22.10
CA PRO A 104 -9.53 4.35 22.23
C PRO A 104 -8.98 5.12 23.45
N ASP A 105 -8.70 4.42 24.55
CA ASP A 105 -8.16 5.00 25.78
C ASP A 105 -6.61 5.11 25.78
N GLU A 106 -5.97 4.60 24.74
CA GLU A 106 -4.51 4.58 24.57
C GLU A 106 -4.03 5.64 23.55
N VAL A 107 -4.89 6.57 23.16
CA VAL A 107 -4.57 7.68 22.26
C VAL A 107 -4.83 9.02 22.92
N ALA A 108 -4.05 10.02 22.53
CA ALA A 108 -4.21 11.39 22.97
C ALA A 108 -4.04 12.35 21.80
N LYS A 109 -4.42 13.62 22.01
CA LYS A 109 -4.08 14.71 21.09
C LYS A 109 -2.81 15.40 21.58
N ASN A 110 -1.85 15.57 20.67
CA ASN A 110 -0.70 16.43 20.95
C ASN A 110 -1.11 17.91 20.87
N MET A 111 -0.17 18.81 21.12
CA MET A 111 -0.43 20.27 21.12
C MET A 111 -0.91 20.79 19.77
N ASP A 112 -0.56 20.10 18.67
CA ASP A 112 -0.94 20.47 17.31
C ASP A 112 -2.24 19.78 16.86
N GLY A 113 -2.91 19.07 17.76
CA GLY A 113 -4.16 18.37 17.48
C GLY A 113 -4.01 17.06 16.72
N LEU A 114 -2.80 16.57 16.49
CA LEU A 114 -2.57 15.24 15.91
C LEU A 114 -2.90 14.15 16.92
N THR A 115 -3.48 13.06 16.44
CA THR A 115 -3.69 11.87 17.28
C THR A 115 -2.37 11.11 17.40
N THR A 116 -1.94 10.85 18.62
CA THR A 116 -0.72 10.10 18.92
C THR A 116 -1.00 8.99 19.92
N TYR A 117 -0.20 7.94 19.89
CA TYR A 117 -0.29 6.87 20.87
C TYR A 117 0.24 7.33 22.22
N LEU A 118 -0.54 7.06 23.27
CA LEU A 118 -0.22 7.48 24.61
C LEU A 118 0.84 6.61 25.27
N ASN A 119 0.71 5.29 25.14
CA ASN A 119 1.51 4.32 25.88
C ASN A 119 2.16 3.24 25.01
N LEU A 120 2.00 3.31 23.69
CA LEU A 120 2.64 2.38 22.75
C LEU A 120 3.73 3.11 21.98
N VAL A 121 4.95 2.58 22.04
CA VAL A 121 6.10 3.03 21.27
C VAL A 121 6.85 1.84 20.71
N SER A 122 7.61 2.03 19.64
CA SER A 122 8.48 0.98 19.11
C SER A 122 9.95 1.38 19.29
N VAL A 123 10.80 0.44 19.66
CA VAL A 123 12.26 0.63 19.75
C VAL A 123 12.93 -0.12 18.62
N LEU A 124 13.81 0.55 17.91
CA LEU A 124 14.75 -0.03 16.96
C LEU A 124 16.04 -0.35 17.72
N ILE A 125 16.42 -1.62 17.73
CA ILE A 125 17.62 -2.12 18.42
C ILE A 125 18.75 -2.27 17.41
N GLU A 126 19.94 -1.78 17.74
CA GLU A 126 21.13 -1.95 16.93
C GLU A 126 21.39 -3.43 16.56
N GLU A 127 21.81 -3.69 15.32
CA GLU A 127 22.01 -5.05 14.77
C GLU A 127 22.98 -5.95 15.58
N ARG A 128 23.93 -5.35 16.28
CA ARG A 128 24.93 -6.11 17.08
C ARG A 128 24.37 -6.80 18.33
N TYR A 129 23.14 -6.47 18.72
CA TYR A 129 22.47 -7.05 19.90
C TYR A 129 21.46 -8.12 19.50
N ASP A 130 21.19 -9.06 20.40
CA ASP A 130 20.00 -9.91 20.31
C ASP A 130 18.78 -9.04 20.59
N GLY A 131 18.07 -8.67 19.54
CA GLY A 131 17.03 -7.65 19.60
C GLY A 131 15.91 -7.99 20.58
N LEU A 132 15.41 -9.22 20.61
CA LEU A 132 14.34 -9.60 21.54
C LEU A 132 14.81 -9.62 23.00
N GLN A 133 16.02 -10.11 23.25
CA GLN A 133 16.58 -10.12 24.59
C GLN A 133 16.78 -8.69 25.09
N GLU A 134 17.30 -7.84 24.22
CA GLU A 134 17.57 -6.44 24.55
C GLU A 134 16.27 -5.63 24.74
N ALA A 135 15.28 -5.83 23.89
CA ALA A 135 13.95 -5.23 24.06
C ALA A 135 13.30 -5.63 25.39
N ARG A 136 13.46 -6.88 25.81
CA ARG A 136 12.99 -7.35 27.14
C ARG A 136 13.76 -6.69 28.29
N ARG A 137 15.08 -6.52 28.15
CA ARG A 137 15.91 -5.81 29.13
C ARG A 137 15.43 -4.35 29.29
N ILE A 138 15.23 -3.66 28.17
CA ILE A 138 14.72 -2.28 28.15
C ILE A 138 13.32 -2.24 28.77
N ALA A 139 12.41 -3.09 28.34
CA ALA A 139 11.07 -3.17 28.90
C ALA A 139 11.09 -3.36 30.41
N SER A 140 11.90 -4.28 30.93
CA SER A 140 12.06 -4.52 32.37
C SER A 140 12.60 -3.29 33.09
N LYS A 141 13.61 -2.61 32.52
CA LYS A 141 14.20 -1.39 33.11
C LYS A 141 13.19 -0.25 33.28
N TYR A 142 12.27 -0.11 32.31
CA TYR A 142 11.28 0.97 32.27
C TYR A 142 9.88 0.55 32.73
N GLY A 143 9.72 -0.66 33.27
CA GLY A 143 8.44 -1.19 33.72
C GLY A 143 7.42 -1.42 32.61
N ALA A 144 7.91 -1.52 31.37
CA ALA A 144 7.11 -1.72 30.16
C ALA A 144 6.95 -3.23 29.82
N GLN A 145 6.10 -3.51 28.82
CA GLN A 145 5.89 -4.86 28.29
C GLN A 145 6.16 -4.89 26.78
N VAL A 146 6.82 -5.93 26.27
CA VAL A 146 6.96 -6.16 24.84
C VAL A 146 5.65 -6.73 24.32
N VAL A 147 4.96 -6.01 23.42
CA VAL A 147 3.63 -6.38 22.91
C VAL A 147 3.60 -6.64 21.40
N GLY A 148 4.65 -6.28 20.67
CA GLY A 148 4.78 -6.50 19.25
C GLY A 148 6.24 -6.61 18.83
N ALA A 149 6.47 -7.09 17.60
CA ALA A 149 7.80 -7.22 17.03
C ALA A 149 7.77 -7.23 15.50
N ILE A 150 8.77 -6.59 14.89
CA ILE A 150 9.17 -6.75 13.50
C ILE A 150 10.61 -7.27 13.54
N ALA A 151 10.73 -8.54 13.93
CA ALA A 151 12.03 -9.16 14.23
C ALA A 151 13.05 -9.08 13.07
N PRO A 152 12.65 -9.16 11.76
CA PRO A 152 13.59 -8.97 10.67
C PRO A 152 14.26 -7.60 10.61
N LEU A 153 13.66 -6.58 11.24
CA LEU A 153 14.16 -5.21 11.34
C LEU A 153 14.67 -4.85 12.73
N ASN A 154 14.74 -5.81 13.64
CA ASN A 154 15.09 -5.55 15.04
C ASN A 154 14.22 -4.50 15.75
N VAL A 155 12.94 -4.36 15.33
CA VAL A 155 11.97 -3.41 15.89
C VAL A 155 11.04 -4.14 16.84
N TYR A 156 10.86 -3.58 18.05
CA TYR A 156 10.02 -4.16 19.11
C TYR A 156 9.08 -3.11 19.69
N GLN A 157 7.78 -3.43 19.73
CA GLN A 157 6.79 -2.53 20.30
C GLN A 157 6.65 -2.75 21.80
N LEU A 158 6.70 -1.66 22.54
CA LEU A 158 6.61 -1.65 24.00
C LEU A 158 5.32 -0.93 24.43
N ARG A 159 4.63 -1.50 25.42
CA ARG A 159 3.56 -0.84 26.16
C ARG A 159 4.13 -0.27 27.44
N LEU A 160 4.11 1.06 27.56
CA LEU A 160 4.66 1.83 28.65
C LEU A 160 3.66 1.95 29.80
N PRO A 161 4.13 2.00 31.07
CA PRO A 161 3.26 2.27 32.23
C PRO A 161 3.04 3.77 32.44
N VAL A 162 2.53 4.47 31.43
CA VAL A 162 2.32 5.93 31.44
C VAL A 162 0.87 6.28 31.13
N ASN A 163 0.41 7.42 31.64
CA ASN A 163 -0.97 7.87 31.53
C ASN A 163 -1.12 9.26 30.86
N ASP A 164 -0.01 9.90 30.50
CA ASP A 164 -0.01 11.19 29.82
C ASP A 164 1.19 11.33 28.87
N LEU A 165 1.11 12.29 27.94
CA LEU A 165 2.14 12.52 26.92
C LEU A 165 3.48 13.02 27.52
N VAL A 166 3.45 13.75 28.63
CA VAL A 166 4.68 14.28 29.26
C VAL A 166 5.50 13.12 29.81
N GLN A 167 4.84 12.17 30.49
CA GLN A 167 5.51 10.96 31.00
C GLN A 167 6.03 10.08 29.85
N ARG A 168 5.22 9.91 28.76
CA ARG A 168 5.65 9.19 27.56
C ARG A 168 6.91 9.82 26.98
N ASP A 169 6.90 11.11 26.71
CA ASP A 169 8.00 11.80 26.03
C ASP A 169 9.27 11.77 26.88
N ALA A 170 9.14 11.97 28.20
CA ALA A 170 10.27 11.82 29.12
C ALA A 170 10.84 10.39 29.13
N MET A 171 10.00 9.38 28.98
CA MET A 171 10.44 7.97 28.90
C MET A 171 11.09 7.67 27.55
N VAL A 172 10.52 8.14 26.45
CA VAL A 172 11.05 8.03 25.08
C VAL A 172 12.46 8.64 25.00
N LEU A 173 12.64 9.86 25.52
CA LEU A 173 13.94 10.51 25.54
C LEU A 173 14.99 9.69 26.32
N ARG A 174 14.61 9.11 27.47
CA ARG A 174 15.52 8.24 28.24
C ARG A 174 15.83 6.94 27.52
N MET A 175 14.85 6.32 26.85
CA MET A 175 15.08 5.12 26.05
C MET A 175 16.02 5.39 24.88
N GLY A 176 15.89 6.54 24.23
CA GLY A 176 16.80 6.96 23.15
C GLY A 176 18.24 7.21 23.59
N THR A 177 18.54 7.22 24.89
CA THR A 177 19.93 7.27 25.39
C THR A 177 20.52 5.88 25.70
N GLU A 178 19.75 4.82 25.55
CA GLU A 178 20.27 3.43 25.69
C GLU A 178 21.23 3.14 24.55
N VAL A 179 22.39 2.57 24.86
CA VAL A 179 23.45 2.29 23.88
C VAL A 179 23.03 1.32 22.79
N SER A 180 22.02 0.50 23.06
CA SER A 180 21.47 -0.50 22.16
C SER A 180 20.27 -0.03 21.34
N VAL A 181 19.84 1.22 21.49
CA VAL A 181 18.67 1.78 20.82
C VAL A 181 19.12 2.80 19.79
N ASP A 182 18.84 2.50 18.51
CA ASP A 182 19.08 3.43 17.41
C ASP A 182 17.99 4.50 17.35
N ALA A 183 16.73 4.09 17.52
CA ALA A 183 15.60 4.99 17.49
C ALA A 183 14.44 4.53 18.39
N VAL A 184 13.64 5.49 18.83
CA VAL A 184 12.33 5.24 19.45
C VAL A 184 11.26 5.86 18.56
N ILE A 185 10.34 5.03 18.07
CA ILE A 185 9.30 5.39 17.12
C ILE A 185 8.01 5.65 17.89
N VAL A 186 7.46 6.83 17.71
CA VAL A 186 6.17 7.28 18.26
C VAL A 186 5.18 7.40 17.11
N GLU A 187 4.02 6.76 17.24
CA GLU A 187 2.97 6.85 16.23
C GLU A 187 2.17 8.15 16.35
N GLU A 188 2.12 8.87 15.24
CA GLU A 188 1.28 10.06 15.05
C GLU A 188 0.48 9.93 13.76
N SER A 189 -0.81 10.21 13.83
CA SER A 189 -1.68 10.25 12.67
C SER A 189 -2.22 11.64 12.41
N ALA A 190 -1.97 12.15 11.21
CA ALA A 190 -2.77 13.21 10.64
C ALA A 190 -3.88 12.58 9.79
N PRO A 191 -5.07 13.21 9.69
CA PRO A 191 -6.02 12.82 8.68
C PRO A 191 -5.34 12.93 7.32
N GLU A 192 -5.52 11.89 6.49
CA GLU A 192 -5.13 11.97 5.08
C GLU A 192 -5.79 13.23 4.51
N ARG A 193 -5.07 14.04 3.75
CA ARG A 193 -5.69 15.14 3.01
C ARG A 193 -6.76 14.50 2.14
N GLY A 194 -8.03 14.80 2.45
CA GLY A 194 -9.14 14.37 1.62
C GLY A 194 -8.83 14.83 0.20
N GLU A 195 -8.98 13.94 -0.74
CA GLU A 195 -8.85 14.24 -2.16
C GLU A 195 -10.04 15.11 -2.55
N GLU A 196 -9.97 16.39 -2.21
CA GLU A 196 -10.94 17.36 -2.71
C GLU A 196 -10.71 17.46 -4.21
N GLY A 197 -11.66 16.90 -4.95
CA GLY A 197 -11.72 17.10 -6.38
C GLY A 197 -11.74 18.59 -6.64
N ASP A 198 -10.77 19.09 -7.38
CA ASP A 198 -10.74 20.45 -7.87
C ASP A 198 -12.05 20.69 -8.61
N GLY A 199 -12.97 21.44 -8.01
CA GLY A 199 -14.36 21.60 -8.48
C GLY A 199 -14.52 22.54 -9.68
N ARG A 200 -13.44 22.84 -10.39
CA ARG A 200 -13.48 23.58 -11.65
C ARG A 200 -14.00 22.67 -12.74
N GLY A 201 -15.06 23.10 -13.42
CA GLY A 201 -15.81 22.35 -14.43
C GLY A 201 -14.92 21.57 -15.38
N GLU A 202 -14.76 20.28 -15.07
CA GLU A 202 -13.97 19.38 -15.90
C GLU A 202 -14.78 18.97 -17.13
N PRO A 203 -14.15 18.87 -18.31
CA PRO A 203 -14.79 18.32 -19.49
C PRO A 203 -15.28 16.89 -19.20
N SER A 204 -16.22 16.39 -19.98
CA SER A 204 -16.77 15.04 -19.86
C SER A 204 -15.74 13.96 -20.26
N ILE A 205 -14.65 13.87 -19.52
CA ILE A 205 -13.58 12.89 -19.68
C ILE A 205 -14.03 11.57 -19.02
N THR A 206 -13.93 10.47 -19.73
CA THR A 206 -14.24 9.14 -19.19
C THR A 206 -13.04 8.48 -18.54
N GLN A 207 -13.25 7.41 -17.77
CA GLN A 207 -12.16 6.59 -17.24
C GLN A 207 -11.27 6.01 -18.35
N ALA A 208 -11.87 5.62 -19.47
CA ALA A 208 -11.14 5.12 -20.63
C ALA A 208 -10.21 6.19 -21.23
N ASP A 209 -10.65 7.46 -21.24
CA ASP A 209 -9.82 8.58 -21.72
C ASP A 209 -8.62 8.85 -20.82
N GLU A 210 -8.81 8.79 -19.48
CA GLU A 210 -7.70 8.91 -18.51
C GLU A 210 -6.67 7.81 -18.72
N TRP A 211 -7.12 6.57 -18.84
CA TRP A 211 -6.21 5.42 -18.98
C TRP A 211 -5.62 5.27 -20.38
N ALA A 212 -6.27 5.82 -21.42
CA ALA A 212 -5.71 5.90 -22.77
C ALA A 212 -4.39 6.67 -22.78
N ALA A 213 -4.24 7.66 -21.89
CA ALA A 213 -3.01 8.41 -21.72
C ALA A 213 -1.79 7.53 -21.37
N ASN A 214 -2.01 6.37 -20.74
CA ASN A 214 -0.99 5.39 -20.40
C ASN A 214 -0.98 4.16 -21.32
N ARG A 215 -1.75 4.17 -22.42
CA ARG A 215 -1.91 3.05 -23.35
C ARG A 215 -2.37 1.76 -22.66
N PHE A 216 -3.29 1.88 -21.72
CA PHE A 216 -3.79 0.77 -20.92
C PHE A 216 -4.35 -0.36 -21.79
N MET A 217 -5.27 -0.06 -22.70
CA MET A 217 -5.87 -1.07 -23.59
C MET A 217 -4.86 -1.65 -24.57
N ASP A 218 -3.95 -0.85 -25.08
CA ASP A 218 -2.88 -1.33 -25.97
C ASP A 218 -1.98 -2.32 -25.22
N ALA A 219 -1.68 -2.07 -23.96
CA ALA A 219 -0.91 -2.98 -23.10
C ALA A 219 -1.64 -4.30 -22.85
N LEU A 220 -2.95 -4.27 -22.58
CA LEU A 220 -3.76 -5.47 -22.43
C LEU A 220 -3.73 -6.34 -23.70
N TYR A 221 -4.00 -5.74 -24.85
CA TYR A 221 -3.97 -6.46 -26.14
C TYR A 221 -2.59 -6.94 -26.49
N TYR A 222 -1.55 -6.17 -26.21
CA TYR A 222 -0.17 -6.58 -26.42
C TYR A 222 0.16 -7.83 -25.60
N PHE A 223 -0.12 -7.82 -24.30
CA PHE A 223 0.14 -8.94 -23.41
C PHE A 223 -0.58 -10.22 -23.88
N GLN A 224 -1.87 -10.12 -24.16
CA GLN A 224 -2.69 -11.25 -24.58
C GLN A 224 -2.25 -11.87 -25.92
N ARG A 225 -1.78 -11.05 -26.87
CA ARG A 225 -1.44 -11.52 -28.24
C ARG A 225 0.02 -11.89 -28.42
N ARG A 226 0.93 -11.21 -27.72
CA ARG A 226 2.38 -11.35 -27.97
C ARG A 226 3.10 -12.24 -26.98
N ILE A 227 2.48 -12.57 -25.86
CA ILE A 227 3.11 -13.36 -24.81
C ILE A 227 2.44 -14.74 -24.78
N PRO A 228 3.10 -15.79 -25.34
CA PRO A 228 2.58 -17.15 -25.28
C PRO A 228 2.49 -17.63 -23.83
N ALA A 229 1.40 -18.31 -23.47
CA ALA A 229 1.19 -18.87 -22.14
C ALA A 229 2.32 -19.81 -21.68
N SER A 230 2.97 -20.52 -22.63
CA SER A 230 4.11 -21.40 -22.35
C SER A 230 5.39 -20.69 -21.88
N ARG A 231 5.44 -19.37 -21.99
CA ARG A 231 6.60 -18.55 -21.58
C ARG A 231 6.38 -17.82 -20.24
N ILE A 232 5.25 -18.04 -19.62
CA ILE A 232 4.89 -17.38 -18.35
C ILE A 232 5.24 -18.32 -17.19
N PRO A 233 5.76 -17.80 -16.06
CA PRO A 233 6.08 -18.61 -14.89
C PRO A 233 4.89 -19.44 -14.42
N VAL A 234 5.15 -20.60 -13.85
CA VAL A 234 4.11 -21.50 -13.33
C VAL A 234 3.44 -20.96 -12.08
N GLN A 235 4.13 -20.07 -11.35
CA GLN A 235 3.60 -19.47 -10.13
C GLN A 235 3.08 -18.05 -10.36
N PRO A 236 2.00 -17.64 -9.69
CA PRO A 236 1.48 -16.28 -9.81
C PRO A 236 2.48 -15.25 -9.29
N VAL A 237 2.51 -14.07 -9.92
CA VAL A 237 3.21 -12.92 -9.39
C VAL A 237 2.38 -12.33 -8.26
N ARG A 238 2.97 -12.19 -7.08
CA ARG A 238 2.32 -11.62 -5.90
C ARG A 238 2.55 -10.13 -5.83
N VAL A 239 1.46 -9.39 -5.67
CA VAL A 239 1.43 -7.95 -5.45
C VAL A 239 0.85 -7.68 -4.07
N GLY A 240 1.59 -7.00 -3.22
CA GLY A 240 1.13 -6.55 -1.92
C GLY A 240 0.60 -5.12 -2.01
N VAL A 241 -0.59 -4.88 -1.47
CA VAL A 241 -1.22 -3.56 -1.44
C VAL A 241 -1.47 -3.19 0.02
N ILE A 242 -0.83 -2.14 0.50
CA ILE A 242 -0.95 -1.72 1.91
C ILE A 242 -2.15 -0.80 2.06
N GLU A 243 -3.32 -1.42 2.27
CA GLU A 243 -4.62 -0.78 2.40
C GLU A 243 -5.51 -1.49 3.43
N ARG A 244 -6.58 -0.82 3.89
CA ARG A 244 -7.46 -1.34 4.95
C ARG A 244 -8.29 -2.54 4.53
N GLY A 245 -8.84 -2.54 3.32
CA GLY A 245 -9.73 -3.59 2.85
C GLY A 245 -10.38 -3.28 1.52
N VAL A 246 -11.21 -4.18 1.04
CA VAL A 246 -11.92 -4.11 -0.24
C VAL A 246 -13.39 -4.43 -0.01
N ALA A 247 -14.29 -3.74 -0.68
CA ALA A 247 -15.71 -4.05 -0.67
C ALA A 247 -16.00 -5.20 -1.65
N PHE A 248 -16.15 -6.41 -1.12
CA PHE A 248 -16.44 -7.59 -1.96
C PHE A 248 -17.86 -7.65 -2.50
N ASP A 249 -18.78 -6.80 -2.05
CA ASP A 249 -20.10 -6.64 -2.64
C ASP A 249 -20.11 -5.67 -3.83
N ALA A 250 -19.06 -4.87 -4.02
CA ALA A 250 -18.91 -4.04 -5.21
C ALA A 250 -18.86 -4.91 -6.48
N PRO A 251 -19.49 -4.46 -7.59
CA PRO A 251 -19.62 -5.27 -8.81
C PRO A 251 -18.31 -5.86 -9.30
N GLY A 252 -17.22 -5.11 -9.21
CA GLY A 252 -15.89 -5.53 -9.64
C GLY A 252 -15.23 -6.63 -8.81
N PHE A 253 -15.75 -6.93 -7.61
CA PHE A 253 -15.10 -7.85 -6.66
C PHE A 253 -15.91 -9.08 -6.26
N LYS A 254 -17.21 -9.14 -6.56
CA LYS A 254 -18.09 -10.25 -6.16
C LYS A 254 -17.56 -11.63 -6.55
N ARG A 255 -16.88 -11.75 -7.69
CA ARG A 255 -16.33 -13.01 -8.20
C ARG A 255 -15.18 -13.58 -7.36
N TYR A 256 -14.57 -12.76 -6.50
CA TYR A 256 -13.42 -13.18 -5.68
C TYR A 256 -13.81 -13.81 -4.35
N ARG A 257 -15.09 -13.92 -4.04
CA ARG A 257 -15.53 -14.62 -2.82
C ARG A 257 -15.17 -16.10 -2.89
N GLY A 258 -14.65 -16.63 -1.80
CA GLY A 258 -14.28 -18.05 -1.68
C GLY A 258 -12.95 -18.41 -2.35
N ALA A 259 -12.90 -19.64 -2.87
CA ALA A 259 -11.70 -20.18 -3.50
C ALA A 259 -11.40 -19.52 -4.84
N CYS A 260 -10.19 -19.06 -5.02
CA CYS A 260 -9.70 -18.62 -6.32
C CYS A 260 -9.17 -19.80 -7.16
N LYS A 261 -9.42 -19.76 -8.46
CA LYS A 261 -8.95 -20.80 -9.39
C LYS A 261 -7.51 -20.50 -9.82
N HIS A 262 -6.70 -21.53 -9.86
CA HIS A 262 -5.34 -21.42 -10.39
C HIS A 262 -5.32 -20.84 -11.81
N GLY A 263 -4.38 -19.95 -12.08
CA GLY A 263 -4.24 -19.30 -13.38
C GLY A 263 -5.16 -18.08 -13.58
N GLN A 264 -5.81 -17.61 -12.52
CA GLN A 264 -6.61 -16.38 -12.54
C GLN A 264 -5.96 -15.33 -11.63
N THR A 265 -6.33 -14.08 -11.85
CA THR A 265 -6.05 -13.02 -10.87
C THR A 265 -6.97 -13.21 -9.68
N CYS A 266 -6.40 -13.19 -8.48
CA CYS A 266 -7.06 -13.38 -7.20
C CYS A 266 -6.90 -12.15 -6.33
N VAL A 267 -7.90 -11.85 -5.51
CA VAL A 267 -7.86 -10.76 -4.53
C VAL A 267 -8.07 -11.34 -3.15
N TYR A 268 -7.17 -11.03 -2.25
CA TYR A 268 -7.23 -11.43 -0.84
C TYR A 268 -7.25 -10.18 0.01
N ALA A 269 -8.34 -9.93 0.71
CA ALA A 269 -8.52 -8.73 1.52
C ALA A 269 -9.59 -8.93 2.59
N ARG A 270 -9.50 -8.14 3.66
CA ARG A 270 -10.62 -7.93 4.58
C ARG A 270 -11.77 -7.25 3.82
N ASP A 271 -13.01 -7.63 4.13
CA ASP A 271 -14.18 -6.96 3.55
C ASP A 271 -14.42 -5.63 4.25
N GLY A 272 -14.09 -4.53 3.59
CA GLY A 272 -14.26 -3.18 4.12
C GLY A 272 -15.71 -2.69 4.15
N GLY A 273 -16.62 -3.35 3.44
CA GLY A 273 -18.04 -3.03 3.42
C GLY A 273 -18.43 -1.75 2.65
N GLU A 274 -17.49 -0.86 2.36
CA GLU A 274 -17.74 0.42 1.67
C GLU A 274 -17.14 0.40 0.26
N SER A 275 -18.00 0.49 -0.76
CA SER A 275 -17.58 0.48 -2.18
C SER A 275 -16.75 1.71 -2.57
N ALA A 276 -16.98 2.84 -1.89
CA ALA A 276 -16.26 4.09 -2.11
C ALA A 276 -14.96 4.22 -1.31
N SER A 277 -14.51 3.14 -0.65
CA SER A 277 -13.28 3.17 0.14
C SER A 277 -12.02 3.29 -0.73
N HIS A 278 -11.01 3.99 -0.24
CA HIS A 278 -9.73 4.15 -0.92
C HIS A 278 -9.11 2.80 -1.32
N GLY A 279 -9.10 1.81 -0.42
CA GLY A 279 -8.57 0.48 -0.69
C GLY A 279 -9.34 -0.27 -1.80
N THR A 280 -10.67 -0.09 -1.88
CA THR A 280 -11.49 -0.66 -2.97
C THR A 280 -11.10 -0.06 -4.31
N HIS A 281 -10.90 1.26 -4.38
CA HIS A 281 -10.49 1.93 -5.60
C HIS A 281 -9.07 1.54 -6.02
N VAL A 282 -8.10 1.54 -5.10
CA VAL A 282 -6.72 1.14 -5.38
C VAL A 282 -6.67 -0.33 -5.86
N ALA A 283 -7.33 -1.25 -5.15
CA ALA A 283 -7.41 -2.65 -5.56
C ALA A 283 -8.15 -2.82 -6.90
N GLY A 284 -9.11 -1.94 -7.20
CA GLY A 284 -9.87 -1.93 -8.45
C GLY A 284 -9.00 -1.74 -9.67
N ILE A 285 -7.99 -0.87 -9.61
CA ILE A 285 -7.04 -0.64 -10.69
C ILE A 285 -6.27 -1.92 -11.03
N PHE A 286 -5.95 -2.75 -10.03
CA PHE A 286 -5.32 -4.04 -10.26
C PHE A 286 -6.28 -5.09 -10.79
N ALA A 287 -7.45 -5.22 -10.18
CA ALA A 287 -8.21 -6.45 -10.25
C ALA A 287 -9.73 -6.32 -10.30
N ALA A 288 -10.32 -5.12 -10.45
CA ALA A 288 -11.75 -5.02 -10.67
C ALA A 288 -12.14 -5.79 -11.94
N GLN A 289 -13.25 -6.53 -11.87
CA GLN A 289 -13.75 -7.27 -13.02
C GLN A 289 -14.03 -6.29 -14.16
N ASP A 290 -13.57 -6.64 -15.35
CA ASP A 290 -13.74 -5.89 -16.60
C ASP A 290 -12.98 -4.54 -16.67
N GLU A 291 -12.40 -4.06 -15.58
CA GLU A 291 -11.72 -2.76 -15.52
C GLU A 291 -10.26 -2.85 -15.03
N GLY A 292 -9.94 -3.80 -14.13
CA GLY A 292 -8.61 -3.92 -13.54
C GLY A 292 -7.56 -4.45 -14.51
N PHE A 293 -6.35 -3.88 -14.49
CA PHE A 293 -5.30 -4.25 -15.45
C PHE A 293 -4.91 -5.72 -15.36
N LEU A 294 -4.55 -6.21 -14.17
CA LEU A 294 -4.13 -7.59 -13.98
C LEU A 294 -5.27 -8.59 -14.21
N ALA A 295 -6.51 -8.21 -13.88
CA ALA A 295 -7.68 -9.02 -14.19
C ALA A 295 -7.89 -9.14 -15.72
N GLY A 296 -7.67 -8.05 -16.45
CA GLY A 296 -7.79 -7.97 -17.90
C GLY A 296 -6.68 -8.72 -18.66
N LEU A 297 -5.49 -8.92 -18.06
CA LEU A 297 -4.42 -9.73 -18.67
C LEU A 297 -4.86 -11.18 -18.88
N GLY A 298 -5.80 -11.66 -18.10
CA GLY A 298 -6.62 -12.81 -18.33
C GLY A 298 -5.90 -14.17 -18.38
N LYS A 299 -6.46 -15.08 -19.14
CA LYS A 299 -6.12 -16.52 -19.21
C LYS A 299 -4.72 -16.84 -19.74
N ALA A 300 -3.95 -15.86 -20.17
CA ALA A 300 -2.60 -16.02 -20.72
C ALA A 300 -1.49 -15.94 -19.64
N SER A 301 -1.85 -15.86 -18.37
CA SER A 301 -0.93 -15.70 -17.25
C SER A 301 -1.09 -16.83 -16.24
N PRO A 302 -0.08 -17.16 -15.43
CA PRO A 302 -0.25 -18.05 -14.26
C PRO A 302 -1.18 -17.45 -13.23
N GLY A 303 -1.60 -16.21 -13.43
CA GLY A 303 -2.40 -15.41 -12.53
C GLY A 303 -1.57 -14.40 -11.72
N PHE A 304 -2.28 -13.59 -10.98
CA PHE A 304 -1.70 -12.63 -10.06
C PHE A 304 -2.41 -12.76 -8.71
N ASP A 305 -1.65 -12.82 -7.64
CA ASP A 305 -2.20 -12.70 -6.29
C ASP A 305 -2.11 -11.24 -5.86
N VAL A 306 -3.24 -10.56 -5.76
CA VAL A 306 -3.34 -9.20 -5.21
C VAL A 306 -3.72 -9.32 -3.75
N ILE A 307 -2.76 -9.09 -2.86
CA ILE A 307 -2.92 -9.26 -1.42
C ILE A 307 -3.02 -7.86 -0.79
N VAL A 308 -4.23 -7.52 -0.36
CA VAL A 308 -4.51 -6.24 0.31
C VAL A 308 -4.44 -6.49 1.81
N ASP A 309 -3.40 -5.99 2.44
CA ASP A 309 -3.18 -6.19 3.86
C ASP A 309 -2.65 -4.91 4.52
N ARG A 310 -3.29 -4.57 5.62
CA ARG A 310 -2.81 -3.59 6.59
C ARG A 310 -3.03 -4.21 7.95
N ASN A 311 -1.96 -4.58 8.62
CA ASN A 311 -1.99 -5.42 9.82
C ASN A 311 -2.91 -4.88 10.93
N SER A 312 -2.99 -3.57 11.03
CA SER A 312 -3.92 -2.88 11.94
C SER A 312 -4.02 -1.42 11.50
N ASP A 313 -4.92 -0.66 12.13
CA ASP A 313 -4.93 0.80 12.01
C ASP A 313 -3.81 1.45 12.86
N ALA A 314 -2.75 0.72 13.15
CA ALA A 314 -1.65 1.06 14.04
C ALA A 314 -0.54 1.89 13.38
N GLY A 315 -0.86 2.70 12.39
CA GLY A 315 0.08 3.69 11.84
C GLY A 315 1.14 3.11 10.91
N ILE A 316 2.28 3.79 10.84
CA ILE A 316 3.37 3.49 9.90
C ILE A 316 4.09 2.20 10.28
N THR A 317 4.33 1.98 11.56
CA THR A 317 4.97 0.74 12.02
C THR A 317 4.15 -0.49 11.62
N ALA A 318 2.81 -0.39 11.63
CA ALA A 318 1.94 -1.47 11.15
C ALA A 318 2.03 -1.68 9.63
N ASN A 319 2.13 -0.61 8.85
CA ASN A 319 2.32 -0.71 7.40
C ASN A 319 3.64 -1.41 7.07
N ILE A 320 4.70 -1.13 7.83
CA ILE A 320 6.00 -1.80 7.67
C ILE A 320 5.91 -3.26 8.11
N ALA A 321 5.26 -3.58 9.23
CA ALA A 321 5.06 -4.96 9.68
C ALA A 321 4.32 -5.80 8.63
N ALA A 322 3.25 -5.26 8.05
CA ALA A 322 2.52 -5.91 6.96
C ALA A 322 3.40 -6.09 5.71
N SER A 323 4.17 -5.07 5.34
CA SER A 323 5.09 -5.12 4.20
C SER A 323 6.17 -6.20 4.38
N VAL A 324 6.78 -6.28 5.56
CA VAL A 324 7.77 -7.33 5.88
C VAL A 324 7.15 -8.72 5.75
N ASN A 325 5.95 -8.95 6.29
CA ASN A 325 5.27 -10.22 6.17
C ASN A 325 4.97 -10.58 4.70
N LEU A 326 4.47 -9.64 3.92
CA LEU A 326 4.15 -9.84 2.50
C LEU A 326 5.40 -10.16 1.68
N VAL A 327 6.51 -9.47 1.93
CA VAL A 327 7.80 -9.75 1.28
C VAL A 327 8.28 -11.16 1.62
N GLN A 328 8.24 -11.56 2.89
CA GLN A 328 8.59 -12.91 3.32
C GLN A 328 7.64 -13.99 2.77
N ASP A 329 6.41 -13.62 2.43
CA ASP A 329 5.42 -14.47 1.75
C ASP A 329 5.62 -14.50 0.22
N GLY A 330 6.68 -13.86 -0.29
CA GLY A 330 7.07 -13.91 -1.71
C GLY A 330 6.40 -12.85 -2.58
N VAL A 331 5.92 -11.76 -2.01
CA VAL A 331 5.50 -10.57 -2.76
C VAL A 331 6.71 -9.94 -3.44
N ARG A 332 6.59 -9.67 -4.75
CA ARG A 332 7.63 -9.05 -5.56
C ARG A 332 7.39 -7.56 -5.81
N VAL A 333 6.14 -7.12 -5.71
CA VAL A 333 5.75 -5.71 -5.92
C VAL A 333 4.90 -5.28 -4.74
N LEU A 334 5.36 -4.25 -4.01
CA LEU A 334 4.59 -3.59 -2.97
C LEU A 334 4.00 -2.29 -3.49
N ASN A 335 2.71 -2.11 -3.39
CA ASN A 335 2.03 -0.84 -3.67
C ASN A 335 1.81 -0.06 -2.38
N TRP A 336 2.46 1.07 -2.24
CA TRP A 336 2.33 1.99 -1.14
C TRP A 336 1.66 3.29 -1.60
N SER A 337 0.32 3.28 -1.62
CA SER A 337 -0.49 4.49 -1.91
C SER A 337 -0.66 5.36 -0.67
N TRP A 338 0.39 5.48 0.16
CA TRP A 338 0.42 6.24 1.40
C TRP A 338 1.75 6.97 1.59
N GLY A 339 1.79 7.89 2.52
CA GLY A 339 3.00 8.58 2.92
C GLY A 339 2.74 9.64 3.97
N ILE A 340 3.81 10.20 4.51
CA ILE A 340 3.78 11.17 5.59
C ILE A 340 4.46 12.44 5.11
N HIS A 341 3.75 13.54 5.16
CA HIS A 341 4.34 14.86 4.91
C HIS A 341 4.93 15.42 6.20
N ARG A 342 6.09 16.02 6.10
CA ARG A 342 6.70 16.77 7.18
C ARG A 342 5.96 18.09 7.39
N VAL A 343 5.60 18.76 6.31
CA VAL A 343 4.90 20.04 6.31
C VAL A 343 3.47 19.87 5.79
N GLY A 344 2.56 20.73 6.22
CA GLY A 344 1.18 20.74 5.72
C GLY A 344 0.32 19.59 6.24
N ALA A 345 0.66 19.05 7.42
CA ALA A 345 -0.25 18.15 8.11
C ALA A 345 -1.51 18.92 8.53
N ARG A 346 -2.68 18.31 8.35
CA ARG A 346 -3.95 18.84 8.85
C ARG A 346 -4.35 18.10 10.11
N ASN A 347 -4.98 18.78 11.04
CA ASN A 347 -5.59 18.13 12.20
C ASN A 347 -6.90 17.43 11.80
N ILE A 348 -7.52 16.71 12.75
CA ILE A 348 -8.81 16.03 12.53
C ILE A 348 -9.93 16.96 12.04
N LYS A 349 -9.82 18.26 12.33
CA LYS A 349 -10.79 19.27 11.88
C LYS A 349 -10.49 19.82 10.49
N GLY A 350 -9.38 19.38 9.88
CA GLY A 350 -8.94 19.85 8.58
C GLY A 350 -8.14 21.15 8.59
N ASP A 351 -7.83 21.69 9.79
CA ASP A 351 -6.98 22.87 9.92
C ASP A 351 -5.52 22.51 9.63
N GLU A 352 -4.79 23.39 8.98
CA GLU A 352 -3.34 23.25 8.85
C GLU A 352 -2.69 23.39 10.23
N VAL A 353 -1.80 22.46 10.54
CA VAL A 353 -1.00 22.50 11.76
C VAL A 353 0.46 22.76 11.41
N ASP A 354 1.13 23.51 12.30
CA ASP A 354 2.56 23.75 12.15
C ASP A 354 3.31 22.41 12.19
N SER A 355 4.00 22.13 11.11
CA SER A 355 4.73 20.90 10.90
C SER A 355 5.97 20.73 11.79
N LEU A 356 6.47 21.82 12.37
CA LEU A 356 7.69 21.81 13.18
C LEU A 356 7.57 20.87 14.39
N VAL A 357 6.39 20.64 14.90
CA VAL A 357 6.17 19.77 16.07
C VAL A 357 6.15 18.29 15.67
N ARG A 358 5.62 17.94 14.50
CA ARG A 358 5.73 16.58 13.98
C ARG A 358 7.17 16.18 13.67
N SER A 359 8.00 17.14 13.31
CA SER A 359 9.33 16.89 12.78
C SER A 359 10.33 16.36 13.81
N GLY A 360 10.18 16.67 15.10
CA GLY A 360 11.21 16.36 16.08
C GLY A 360 11.35 14.88 16.38
N LEU A 361 10.31 14.27 16.89
CA LEU A 361 10.36 12.93 17.45
C LEU A 361 9.81 11.85 16.49
N ALA A 362 8.61 12.10 15.95
CA ALA A 362 7.93 11.11 15.13
C ALA A 362 8.59 10.93 13.75
N MET A 363 8.95 12.04 13.08
CA MET A 363 9.55 11.96 11.74
C MET A 363 10.93 11.31 11.77
N SER A 364 11.75 11.59 12.77
CA SER A 364 13.05 10.94 12.92
C SER A 364 12.89 9.43 13.14
N GLY A 365 11.96 9.01 14.00
CA GLY A 365 11.69 7.58 14.21
C GLY A 365 11.16 6.87 12.95
N TYR A 366 10.34 7.54 12.15
CA TYR A 366 9.85 6.98 10.87
C TYR A 366 10.94 6.91 9.82
N GLU A 367 11.85 7.88 9.78
CA GLU A 367 12.98 7.88 8.87
C GLU A 367 13.90 6.68 9.15
N GLU A 368 14.29 6.47 10.39
CA GLU A 368 15.11 5.32 10.81
C GLU A 368 14.41 3.97 10.53
N LEU A 369 13.11 3.86 10.85
CA LEU A 369 12.34 2.65 10.55
C LEU A 369 12.31 2.32 9.05
N LEU A 370 12.15 3.31 8.20
CA LEU A 370 12.10 3.14 6.75
C LEU A 370 13.49 2.86 6.18
N GLU A 371 14.53 3.50 6.70
CA GLU A 371 15.91 3.22 6.32
C GLU A 371 16.25 1.75 6.62
N GLU A 372 15.95 1.27 7.82
CA GLU A 372 16.16 -0.12 8.21
C GLU A 372 15.37 -1.10 7.31
N PHE A 373 14.11 -0.75 6.96
CA PHE A 373 13.33 -1.56 6.03
C PHE A 373 14.00 -1.67 4.66
N PHE A 374 14.50 -0.57 4.08
CA PHE A 374 15.17 -0.61 2.78
C PHE A 374 16.56 -1.27 2.83
N LEU A 375 17.29 -1.15 3.94
CA LEU A 375 18.52 -1.89 4.17
C LEU A 375 18.26 -3.40 4.21
N TRP A 376 17.24 -3.82 4.96
CA TRP A 376 16.79 -5.20 5.01
C TRP A 376 16.34 -5.73 3.63
N LEU A 377 15.55 -4.95 2.87
CA LEU A 377 15.14 -5.33 1.51
C LEU A 377 16.36 -5.56 0.63
N ARG A 378 17.29 -4.62 0.61
CA ARG A 378 18.50 -4.73 -0.20
C ARG A 378 19.35 -5.95 0.16
N ALA A 379 19.47 -6.25 1.44
CA ALA A 379 20.31 -7.34 1.92
C ALA A 379 19.66 -8.72 1.74
N LYS A 380 18.35 -8.86 1.90
CA LYS A 380 17.64 -10.15 1.97
C LYS A 380 16.68 -10.39 0.81
N HIS A 381 16.13 -9.34 0.21
CA HIS A 381 15.11 -9.39 -0.84
C HIS A 381 15.41 -8.39 -1.96
N PRO A 382 16.60 -8.48 -2.62
CA PRO A 382 17.07 -7.47 -3.58
C PRO A 382 16.21 -7.38 -4.85
N ASP A 383 15.31 -8.31 -5.06
CA ASP A 383 14.42 -8.42 -6.21
C ASP A 383 13.01 -7.82 -5.95
N VAL A 384 12.73 -7.35 -4.75
CA VAL A 384 11.45 -6.70 -4.39
C VAL A 384 11.46 -5.24 -4.81
N ILE A 385 10.33 -4.79 -5.33
CA ILE A 385 10.11 -3.40 -5.77
C ILE A 385 8.97 -2.80 -4.96
N VAL A 386 9.23 -1.65 -4.37
CA VAL A 386 8.23 -0.80 -3.71
C VAL A 386 7.83 0.31 -4.67
N VAL A 387 6.54 0.44 -4.96
CA VAL A 387 5.97 1.51 -5.79
C VAL A 387 5.18 2.43 -4.87
N ASN A 388 5.65 3.66 -4.73
CA ASN A 388 5.10 4.62 -3.77
C ASN A 388 4.57 5.87 -4.46
N SER A 389 3.45 6.38 -3.95
CA SER A 389 2.87 7.65 -4.41
C SER A 389 3.76 8.83 -4.03
N ALA A 390 3.95 9.78 -4.95
CA ALA A 390 4.75 10.99 -4.71
C ALA A 390 4.11 11.92 -3.67
N GLY A 391 2.78 11.87 -3.53
CA GLY A 391 1.98 12.71 -2.64
C GLY A 391 1.20 13.81 -3.37
N ASN A 392 0.26 14.43 -2.65
CA ASN A 392 -0.72 15.39 -3.18
C ASN A 392 -0.57 16.79 -2.56
N GLY A 393 0.63 17.18 -2.16
CA GLY A 393 0.91 18.45 -1.50
C GLY A 393 1.36 19.57 -2.43
N ALA A 394 1.45 19.34 -3.74
CA ALA A 394 2.06 20.25 -4.72
C ALA A 394 3.49 20.69 -4.33
N SER A 395 4.22 19.86 -3.60
CA SER A 395 5.51 20.17 -2.99
C SER A 395 6.66 19.34 -3.59
N TRP A 396 7.89 19.73 -3.27
CA TRP A 396 9.10 19.02 -3.64
C TRP A 396 9.48 18.01 -2.56
N SER A 397 9.74 16.77 -2.95
CA SER A 397 10.15 15.73 -2.00
C SER A 397 11.58 15.89 -1.49
N GLY A 398 12.37 16.78 -2.08
CA GLY A 398 13.78 16.99 -1.73
C GLY A 398 14.08 18.23 -0.89
N THR A 399 13.04 18.95 -0.42
CA THR A 399 13.16 20.16 0.40
C THR A 399 12.86 19.87 1.87
N ASP A 400 12.84 20.90 2.72
CA ASP A 400 12.38 20.80 4.12
C ASP A 400 10.93 20.31 4.25
N GLU A 401 10.18 20.33 3.15
CA GLU A 401 8.84 19.78 3.00
C GLU A 401 8.82 18.32 2.54
N TYR A 402 9.92 17.58 2.71
CA TYR A 402 10.01 16.22 2.21
C TYR A 402 8.91 15.29 2.76
N ARG A 403 8.57 14.31 1.95
CA ARG A 403 7.58 13.31 2.27
C ARG A 403 8.21 11.92 2.38
N LEU A 404 7.96 11.23 3.47
CA LEU A 404 8.34 9.83 3.62
C LEU A 404 7.24 8.90 3.02
N PRO A 405 7.60 7.78 2.40
CA PRO A 405 8.96 7.33 2.07
C PRO A 405 9.50 7.83 0.73
N SER A 406 8.75 8.65 -0.03
CA SER A 406 9.13 9.07 -1.40
C SER A 406 10.43 9.90 -1.48
N SER A 407 10.92 10.41 -0.34
CA SER A 407 12.21 11.10 -0.26
C SER A 407 13.43 10.17 -0.30
N PHE A 408 13.27 8.87 -0.03
CA PHE A 408 14.38 7.92 -0.05
C PHE A 408 14.91 7.67 -1.47
N VAL A 409 16.23 7.46 -1.57
CA VAL A 409 16.91 7.13 -2.82
C VAL A 409 17.45 5.71 -2.74
N THR A 410 16.71 4.78 -3.32
CA THR A 410 17.12 3.39 -3.44
C THR A 410 16.62 2.82 -4.76
N GLU A 411 17.32 1.82 -5.29
CA GLU A 411 16.91 1.14 -6.52
C GLU A 411 15.57 0.41 -6.39
N GLN A 412 15.21 0.02 -5.16
CA GLN A 412 14.00 -0.74 -4.86
C GLN A 412 12.75 0.13 -4.66
N LEU A 413 12.86 1.45 -4.65
CA LEU A 413 11.75 2.38 -4.50
C LEU A 413 11.50 3.13 -5.80
N LEU A 414 10.33 2.94 -6.40
CA LEU A 414 9.80 3.73 -7.50
C LEU A 414 8.80 4.75 -6.98
N VAL A 415 9.03 6.02 -7.28
CA VAL A 415 8.13 7.13 -6.88
C VAL A 415 7.27 7.54 -8.07
N VAL A 416 5.96 7.60 -7.85
CA VAL A 416 4.95 7.80 -8.90
C VAL A 416 4.23 9.14 -8.72
N GLY A 417 4.40 10.03 -9.69
CA GLY A 417 3.64 11.26 -9.83
C GLY A 417 2.30 11.06 -10.52
N GLY A 418 1.44 12.08 -10.43
CA GLY A 418 0.12 12.07 -11.03
C GLY A 418 -0.01 13.02 -12.21
N HIS A 419 -0.63 12.56 -13.29
CA HIS A 419 -1.12 13.41 -14.38
C HIS A 419 -2.61 13.20 -14.60
N GLN A 420 -3.23 14.13 -15.32
CA GLN A 420 -4.62 14.06 -15.74
C GLN A 420 -4.75 14.38 -17.21
N ARG A 421 -5.81 13.93 -17.84
CA ARG A 421 -6.13 14.24 -19.23
C ARG A 421 -6.27 15.75 -19.43
N SER A 422 -5.62 16.31 -20.45
CA SER A 422 -5.79 17.71 -20.82
C SER A 422 -7.02 17.90 -21.71
N GLU A 423 -7.45 19.15 -21.87
CA GLU A 423 -8.56 19.50 -22.74
C GLU A 423 -8.20 19.46 -24.24
N HIS A 424 -6.92 19.34 -24.56
CA HIS A 424 -6.45 19.33 -25.94
C HIS A 424 -6.82 18.02 -26.65
N ALA A 425 -7.53 18.12 -27.77
CA ALA A 425 -7.86 16.98 -28.63
C ALA A 425 -6.67 16.62 -29.53
N VAL A 426 -5.60 16.12 -28.93
CA VAL A 426 -4.36 15.72 -29.59
C VAL A 426 -4.09 14.22 -29.42
N PRO A 427 -3.28 13.61 -30.30
CA PRO A 427 -2.92 12.20 -30.18
C PRO A 427 -2.26 11.85 -28.86
N VAL A 428 -2.37 10.58 -28.42
CA VAL A 428 -1.79 10.09 -27.16
C VAL A 428 -0.29 10.34 -27.05
N ASN A 429 0.44 10.33 -28.17
CA ASN A 429 1.89 10.58 -28.19
C ASN A 429 2.27 12.04 -28.09
N ASP A 430 1.33 12.95 -28.25
CA ASP A 430 1.59 14.38 -28.10
C ASP A 430 1.78 14.70 -26.61
N PRO A 431 2.84 15.42 -26.23
CA PRO A 431 3.06 15.84 -24.84
C PRO A 431 1.85 16.57 -24.25
N ARG A 432 1.14 17.38 -25.02
CA ARG A 432 -0.04 18.14 -24.60
C ARG A 432 -1.28 17.28 -24.34
N HIS A 433 -1.23 15.96 -24.61
CA HIS A 433 -2.35 15.05 -24.34
C HIS A 433 -2.73 14.98 -22.87
N VAL A 434 -1.76 15.15 -22.01
CA VAL A 434 -1.92 15.19 -20.55
C VAL A 434 -1.19 16.38 -19.98
N ARG A 435 -1.58 16.74 -18.76
CA ARG A 435 -0.86 17.72 -17.94
C ARG A 435 -0.55 17.11 -16.58
N LYS A 436 0.49 17.59 -15.92
CA LYS A 436 0.73 17.26 -14.52
C LYS A 436 -0.52 17.61 -13.72
N ARG A 437 -0.93 16.73 -12.82
CA ARG A 437 -1.95 17.10 -11.86
C ARG A 437 -1.38 18.15 -10.91
N HIS A 438 -2.09 19.25 -10.73
CA HIS A 438 -1.63 20.41 -9.96
C HIS A 438 -1.24 20.05 -8.52
N SER A 439 -2.01 19.18 -7.83
CA SER A 439 -1.71 18.72 -6.47
C SER A 439 -0.62 17.63 -6.39
N SER A 440 -0.18 17.04 -7.50
CA SER A 440 0.87 16.01 -7.48
C SER A 440 2.20 16.60 -7.06
N ASN A 441 2.86 15.99 -6.08
CA ASN A 441 4.26 16.31 -5.79
C ASN A 441 5.12 16.01 -7.00
N ILE A 442 6.13 16.82 -7.18
CA ILE A 442 7.10 16.71 -8.27
C ILE A 442 8.50 16.93 -7.73
N ASP A 443 9.47 16.26 -8.29
CA ASP A 443 10.90 16.59 -8.25
C ASP A 443 11.71 15.55 -9.03
N SER A 444 13.03 15.61 -8.89
CA SER A 444 13.96 14.63 -9.44
C SER A 444 13.82 13.21 -8.85
N ARG A 445 13.00 13.04 -7.81
CA ARG A 445 12.71 11.75 -7.17
C ARG A 445 11.55 11.01 -7.83
N VAL A 446 10.69 11.72 -8.59
CA VAL A 446 9.61 11.07 -9.34
C VAL A 446 10.21 10.29 -10.51
N ASP A 447 9.99 8.99 -10.52
CA ASP A 447 10.48 8.10 -11.57
C ASP A 447 9.63 8.13 -12.82
N VAL A 448 8.31 8.20 -12.65
CA VAL A 448 7.32 8.20 -13.72
C VAL A 448 5.99 8.73 -13.20
N SER A 449 5.19 9.36 -14.07
CA SER A 449 3.83 9.78 -13.77
C SER A 449 2.81 8.88 -14.47
N ALA A 450 1.66 8.66 -13.82
CA ALA A 450 0.55 7.93 -14.41
C ALA A 450 -0.78 8.65 -14.17
N ALA A 451 -1.86 8.20 -14.85
CA ALA A 451 -3.19 8.76 -14.69
C ALA A 451 -3.63 8.69 -13.22
N ALA A 452 -3.94 9.84 -12.66
CA ALA A 452 -4.20 10.01 -11.25
C ALA A 452 -5.68 10.17 -10.90
N CYS A 453 -6.59 10.08 -11.87
CA CYS A 453 -8.01 10.24 -11.64
C CYS A 453 -8.79 8.96 -11.93
N LEU A 454 -9.63 8.56 -10.98
CA LEU A 454 -10.64 7.51 -11.13
C LEU A 454 -12.01 8.17 -11.31
N ARG A 455 -12.80 7.63 -12.25
CA ARG A 455 -14.14 8.12 -12.58
C ARG A 455 -15.15 6.98 -12.44
N PRO A 456 -15.51 6.59 -11.21
CA PRO A 456 -16.52 5.57 -11.00
C PRO A 456 -17.85 6.02 -11.62
N ALA A 457 -18.57 5.09 -12.23
CA ALA A 457 -19.81 5.41 -12.95
C ALA A 457 -20.92 5.96 -12.02
N ASP A 458 -20.86 5.67 -10.74
CA ASP A 458 -21.79 6.07 -9.71
C ASP A 458 -21.36 7.32 -8.92
N ALA A 459 -20.15 7.83 -9.17
CA ALA A 459 -19.63 9.02 -8.49
C ALA A 459 -19.90 10.30 -9.27
N ALA A 460 -20.40 11.32 -8.58
CA ALA A 460 -20.66 12.65 -9.18
C ALA A 460 -19.38 13.41 -9.55
N LYS A 461 -18.26 13.07 -8.93
CA LYS A 461 -16.93 13.68 -9.14
C LYS A 461 -15.86 12.59 -9.24
N PRO A 462 -14.78 12.83 -9.99
CA PRO A 462 -13.66 11.91 -10.02
C PRO A 462 -12.94 11.89 -8.67
N HIS A 463 -12.39 10.73 -8.32
CA HIS A 463 -11.44 10.58 -7.22
C HIS A 463 -10.03 10.69 -7.80
N CYS A 464 -9.29 11.71 -7.41
CA CYS A 464 -7.99 11.99 -7.99
C CYS A 464 -6.89 12.08 -6.92
N GLY A 465 -5.73 11.52 -7.21
CA GLY A 465 -4.55 11.54 -6.35
C GLY A 465 -3.44 10.64 -6.88
N THR A 466 -2.21 10.90 -6.46
CA THR A 466 -1.07 10.03 -6.80
C THR A 466 -1.26 8.59 -6.29
N SER A 467 -2.15 8.40 -5.32
CA SER A 467 -2.57 7.09 -4.82
C SER A 467 -3.22 6.20 -5.90
N TYR A 468 -3.83 6.79 -6.93
CA TYR A 468 -4.45 6.06 -8.06
C TYR A 468 -3.49 5.90 -9.24
N ALA A 469 -2.49 6.76 -9.36
CA ALA A 469 -1.40 6.60 -10.33
C ALA A 469 -0.47 5.44 -9.95
N THR A 470 -0.21 5.27 -8.66
CA THR A 470 0.70 4.26 -8.11
C THR A 470 0.33 2.83 -8.52
N PRO A 471 -0.92 2.37 -8.36
CA PRO A 471 -1.31 1.01 -8.74
C PRO A 471 -1.24 0.74 -10.25
N LEU A 472 -1.37 1.73 -11.12
CA LEU A 472 -1.13 1.55 -12.56
C LEU A 472 0.34 1.20 -12.86
N VAL A 473 1.27 1.88 -12.19
CA VAL A 473 2.70 1.58 -12.31
C VAL A 473 3.01 0.22 -11.68
N ALA A 474 2.50 -0.05 -10.47
CA ALA A 474 2.72 -1.33 -9.78
C ALA A 474 2.16 -2.52 -10.58
N ALA A 475 0.98 -2.38 -11.18
CA ALA A 475 0.40 -3.39 -12.06
C ALA A 475 1.23 -3.61 -13.34
N THR A 476 1.77 -2.53 -13.92
CA THR A 476 2.69 -2.62 -15.06
C THR A 476 3.96 -3.38 -14.68
N VAL A 477 4.55 -3.06 -13.53
CA VAL A 477 5.74 -3.75 -12.99
C VAL A 477 5.44 -5.23 -12.76
N ALA A 478 4.30 -5.58 -12.17
CA ALA A 478 3.90 -6.96 -11.97
C ALA A 478 3.79 -7.73 -13.31
N ALA A 479 3.22 -7.11 -14.34
CA ALA A 479 3.14 -7.67 -15.67
C ALA A 479 4.54 -7.82 -16.33
N MET A 480 5.45 -6.85 -16.15
CA MET A 480 6.83 -6.95 -16.61
C MET A 480 7.56 -8.13 -15.95
N LEU A 481 7.38 -8.33 -14.64
CA LEU A 481 7.95 -9.45 -13.90
C LEU A 481 7.32 -10.79 -14.29
N ALA A 482 6.04 -10.82 -14.66
CA ALA A 482 5.43 -12.02 -15.25
C ALA A 482 6.04 -12.38 -16.60
N ILE A 483 6.47 -11.39 -17.38
CA ILE A 483 7.15 -11.59 -18.67
C ILE A 483 8.60 -12.03 -18.48
N ASN A 484 9.33 -11.33 -17.62
CA ASN A 484 10.73 -11.58 -17.31
C ASN A 484 10.98 -11.53 -15.80
N PRO A 485 10.87 -12.67 -15.11
CA PRO A 485 11.07 -12.74 -13.65
C PRO A 485 12.47 -12.38 -13.17
N ALA A 486 13.45 -12.36 -14.06
CA ALA A 486 14.85 -12.04 -13.74
C ALA A 486 15.15 -10.53 -13.71
N LEU A 487 14.17 -9.67 -14.03
CA LEU A 487 14.36 -8.22 -13.95
C LEU A 487 14.68 -7.78 -12.52
N THR A 488 15.75 -7.03 -12.38
CA THR A 488 16.12 -6.35 -11.14
C THR A 488 15.35 -5.02 -10.99
N PRO A 489 15.24 -4.46 -9.78
CA PRO A 489 14.63 -3.14 -9.57
C PRO A 489 15.23 -2.03 -10.44
N ALA A 490 16.55 -1.98 -10.55
CA ALA A 490 17.25 -1.02 -11.41
C ALA A 490 16.87 -1.19 -12.88
N GLN A 491 16.79 -2.43 -13.36
CA GLN A 491 16.36 -2.71 -14.74
C GLN A 491 14.91 -2.31 -14.97
N VAL A 492 14.01 -2.60 -14.05
CA VAL A 492 12.60 -2.19 -14.14
C VAL A 492 12.50 -0.67 -14.25
N ARG A 493 13.17 0.08 -13.36
CA ARG A 493 13.23 1.55 -13.40
C ARG A 493 13.72 2.05 -14.76
N MET A 494 14.84 1.50 -15.23
CA MET A 494 15.41 1.87 -16.53
C MET A 494 14.44 1.62 -17.68
N LEU A 495 13.76 0.46 -17.70
CA LEU A 495 12.80 0.12 -18.76
C LEU A 495 11.57 1.02 -18.74
N LEU A 496 11.04 1.34 -17.54
CA LEU A 496 9.93 2.28 -17.39
C LEU A 496 10.29 3.66 -17.93
N ARG A 497 11.46 4.20 -17.58
CA ARG A 497 11.93 5.51 -18.06
C ARG A 497 12.19 5.51 -19.57
N ARG A 498 12.82 4.48 -20.11
CA ARG A 498 13.08 4.34 -21.55
C ARG A 498 11.82 4.16 -22.40
N SER A 499 10.78 3.58 -21.82
CA SER A 499 9.48 3.42 -22.51
C SER A 499 8.62 4.67 -22.41
N ALA A 500 8.89 5.56 -21.48
CA ALA A 500 8.04 6.69 -21.13
C ALA A 500 7.76 7.61 -22.32
N LEU A 501 6.55 8.16 -22.33
CA LEU A 501 6.17 9.31 -23.14
C LEU A 501 6.49 10.59 -22.36
N THR A 502 6.53 11.73 -23.02
CA THR A 502 6.69 13.03 -22.36
C THR A 502 5.37 13.55 -21.81
N LEU A 503 5.42 14.30 -20.71
CA LEU A 503 4.36 15.18 -20.25
C LEU A 503 4.38 16.50 -21.02
N GLY A 504 3.28 17.27 -20.95
CA GLY A 504 3.08 18.53 -21.64
C GLY A 504 4.18 19.58 -21.48
N ASP A 505 4.05 20.67 -22.21
CA ASP A 505 5.03 21.73 -22.30
C ASP A 505 5.20 22.46 -20.95
N GLN A 506 6.41 22.93 -20.70
CA GLN A 506 6.78 23.68 -19.50
C GLN A 506 5.96 24.95 -19.29
N GLN A 507 5.52 25.59 -20.38
CA GLN A 507 4.72 26.81 -20.32
C GLN A 507 3.35 26.60 -19.65
N ASP A 508 2.76 25.38 -19.77
CA ASP A 508 1.51 25.05 -19.09
C ASP A 508 1.73 24.86 -17.58
N PHE A 509 2.93 24.50 -17.16
CA PHE A 509 3.29 24.39 -15.74
C PHE A 509 3.51 25.77 -15.09
N GLU A 510 4.21 26.66 -15.77
CA GLU A 510 4.51 28.00 -15.27
C GLU A 510 3.22 28.84 -15.10
N ALA A 511 2.26 28.70 -16.02
CA ALA A 511 0.99 29.41 -15.94
C ALA A 511 0.08 28.91 -14.80
N MET A 512 0.17 27.62 -14.45
CA MET A 512 -0.59 27.05 -13.33
C MET A 512 0.08 27.34 -11.98
N ASP A 513 1.41 27.31 -11.94
CA ASP A 513 2.18 27.51 -10.73
C ASP A 513 2.29 28.99 -10.33
N ALA A 514 2.04 29.93 -11.26
CA ALA A 514 2.02 31.36 -10.97
C ALA A 514 0.83 31.81 -10.09
N GLU A 515 -0.26 31.04 -10.06
CA GLU A 515 -1.40 31.27 -9.18
C GLU A 515 -1.24 30.59 -7.80
N ASP A 516 -0.35 29.60 -7.71
CA ASP A 516 -0.05 28.89 -6.46
C ASP A 516 1.30 29.36 -5.93
N LEU A 517 1.27 30.33 -5.02
CA LEU A 517 2.46 30.89 -4.37
C LEU A 517 3.28 29.84 -3.58
N THR A 518 2.75 28.64 -3.40
CA THR A 518 3.43 27.53 -2.74
C THR A 518 4.08 26.57 -3.71
N ALA A 519 3.80 26.68 -4.99
CA ALA A 519 4.43 25.85 -6.01
C ALA A 519 5.88 26.29 -6.18
N PRO A 520 6.86 25.41 -5.97
CA PRO A 520 8.25 25.78 -6.18
C PRO A 520 8.45 26.10 -7.65
N ILE A 521 9.06 27.25 -7.91
CA ILE A 521 9.49 27.66 -9.24
C ILE A 521 10.33 26.53 -9.79
N LEU A 522 9.84 25.89 -10.85
CA LEU A 522 10.63 24.89 -11.55
C LEU A 522 11.90 25.59 -12.06
N PRO A 523 13.08 25.18 -11.67
CA PRO A 523 14.27 25.82 -12.15
C PRO A 523 14.45 25.49 -13.63
N SER A 524 13.84 26.30 -14.49
CA SER A 524 14.30 26.47 -15.88
C SER A 524 15.80 26.74 -15.92
N GLU A 525 16.32 27.31 -14.84
CA GLU A 525 17.72 27.63 -14.60
C GLU A 525 18.65 26.45 -14.36
N ARG A 526 18.16 25.24 -14.06
CA ARG A 526 19.03 24.07 -13.83
C ARG A 526 19.43 23.33 -15.11
N GLY A 527 19.12 23.85 -16.29
CA GLY A 527 19.63 23.33 -17.55
C GLY A 527 19.19 21.90 -17.90
N GLY A 528 18.32 21.29 -17.10
CA GLY A 528 17.70 20.02 -17.43
C GLY A 528 16.62 20.26 -18.47
N ARG A 529 16.73 19.62 -19.62
CA ARG A 529 15.64 19.62 -20.59
C ARG A 529 14.46 18.90 -19.95
N LEU A 530 13.28 19.53 -19.96
CA LEU A 530 12.04 18.92 -19.46
C LEU A 530 11.62 17.68 -20.27
N ASP A 531 12.09 17.59 -21.48
CA ASP A 531 11.94 16.46 -22.39
C ASP A 531 12.99 15.35 -22.16
N ASP A 532 13.92 15.53 -21.18
CA ASP A 532 14.86 14.49 -20.82
C ASP A 532 14.14 13.34 -20.11
N PRO A 533 14.07 12.14 -20.72
CA PRO A 533 13.42 10.98 -20.11
C PRO A 533 14.10 10.50 -18.82
N ASP A 534 15.30 10.95 -18.52
CA ASP A 534 15.99 10.68 -17.25
C ASP A 534 15.45 11.54 -16.10
N LEU A 535 14.72 12.61 -16.39
CA LEU A 535 13.98 13.36 -15.40
C LEU A 535 12.59 12.74 -15.24
N GLY A 536 12.42 11.88 -14.26
CA GLY A 536 11.18 11.13 -14.01
C GLY A 536 9.92 12.01 -13.95
N ARG A 537 10.04 13.27 -13.53
CA ARG A 537 8.96 14.27 -13.51
C ARG A 537 8.32 14.52 -14.87
N SER A 538 9.09 14.38 -15.96
CA SER A 538 8.64 14.54 -17.33
C SER A 538 8.23 13.22 -17.98
N ALA A 539 8.49 12.10 -17.32
CA ALA A 539 8.22 10.77 -17.84
C ALA A 539 6.77 10.37 -17.56
N ARG A 540 6.00 10.11 -18.61
CA ARG A 540 4.65 9.58 -18.54
C ARG A 540 4.67 8.09 -18.86
N LEU A 541 4.04 7.28 -18.01
CA LEU A 541 3.94 5.83 -18.18
C LEU A 541 3.37 5.45 -19.55
N ASP A 542 4.11 4.64 -20.31
CA ASP A 542 3.63 3.90 -21.46
C ASP A 542 3.63 2.40 -21.14
N MET A 543 2.47 1.89 -20.74
CA MET A 543 2.32 0.51 -20.28
C MET A 543 2.66 -0.48 -21.40
N GLN A 544 2.21 -0.24 -22.61
CA GLN A 544 2.43 -1.13 -23.75
C GLN A 544 3.91 -1.24 -24.11
N ARG A 545 4.62 -0.11 -24.18
CA ARG A 545 6.04 -0.10 -24.53
C ARG A 545 6.91 -0.65 -23.39
N ALA A 546 6.51 -0.46 -22.13
CA ALA A 546 7.18 -1.07 -20.99
C ALA A 546 7.15 -2.60 -21.07
N LEU A 547 5.98 -3.18 -21.42
CA LEU A 547 5.84 -4.63 -21.62
C LEU A 547 6.67 -5.12 -22.83
N ASP A 548 6.69 -4.36 -23.91
CA ASP A 548 7.52 -4.70 -25.11
C ASP A 548 9.01 -4.75 -24.77
N LEU A 549 9.51 -3.76 -24.02
CA LEU A 549 10.90 -3.74 -23.55
C LEU A 549 11.20 -4.89 -22.57
N ALA A 550 10.25 -5.30 -21.74
CA ALA A 550 10.40 -6.47 -20.88
C ALA A 550 10.55 -7.77 -21.69
N VAL A 551 9.77 -7.93 -22.78
CA VAL A 551 9.94 -9.05 -23.74
C VAL A 551 11.32 -9.02 -24.37
N GLN A 552 11.74 -7.87 -24.89
CA GLN A 552 13.05 -7.71 -25.53
C GLN A 552 14.20 -8.01 -24.57
N SER A 553 14.09 -7.61 -23.30
CA SER A 553 15.10 -7.88 -22.29
C SER A 553 15.26 -9.37 -22.00
N ARG A 554 14.15 -10.11 -21.97
CA ARG A 554 14.17 -11.56 -21.80
C ARG A 554 14.81 -12.28 -22.98
N ASP A 555 14.51 -11.84 -24.18
CA ASP A 555 14.96 -12.52 -25.40
C ASP A 555 16.46 -12.24 -25.71
N ARG A 556 17.04 -11.19 -25.11
CA ARG A 556 18.49 -10.88 -25.22
C ARG A 556 19.37 -11.72 -24.30
N VAL A 557 18.82 -12.32 -23.26
CA VAL A 557 19.56 -13.14 -22.27
C VAL A 557 19.70 -14.60 -22.79
N ARG A 558 19.12 -14.92 -23.96
CA ARG A 558 19.30 -16.18 -24.66
C ARG A 558 20.34 -16.04 -25.76
#